data_c85862ca21df9bf765ec5e23e85f5b09
#
_entry.id   c85862ca21df9bf765ec5e23e85f5b09
#
_cell.length_a   1.000
_cell.length_b   1.000
_cell.length_c   1.000
_cell.angle_alpha   90.00
_cell.angle_beta   90.00
_cell.angle_gamma   90.00
#
_symmetry.space_group_name_H-M   'P 1'
#
loop_
_entity.id
_entity.type
_entity.pdbx_description
1 polymer ?
#
loop_
_entity_poly.entity_id
_entity_poly.type
_entity_poly.pdbx_seq_one_letter_code
_entity_poly.pdbx_strand_id
1 'polypeptide(L)'
;MERKDCLIMRNVKDFGAVGDGKTSDTRAIQRAIDAGGEVLFPPGTYKSGTIYLRSHTSLNFESGATLIAGGEEEQWNVPDFCPQNKTSDIEKNNGRHLIVAYKCEDVSIRGGIIDGCFTNWLKEINPDNGFFMLKYRNGQMLFFCECRDVRIRDCTLRNGSYWHCFLHGCERITISGLHIYGDPRVLCNDGIDLDCCRFATVSDCIIEPSDDAIAIPGNSKRLGDTLRPTEYITVTNCILSASFADAVRLGVGNGLIRHCLFSNLIIYRSGFGIGKGIELTSSYSGESGVDMEDITFENIRMDVTRPFKICLSTAQELETGGRDIKSYIRNIEFRHIRGKAELTSVVLGNQSGEISGLRFTDVRLDYYGCGPAPDLNGKNHWGMGSTASAFQLRHAKNILFDHLKINWCANQEKWLHEAEMEDSEVEFRNCELEKGTIGKKNKEKRNAEKTKRKTKKA
;
A
#
# COMPACT_ATOMS: atom_id res chain seq x y z
N MET A 1 -21.27 12.13 43.32
CA MET A 1 -20.35 11.04 43.69
C MET A 1 -19.42 10.83 42.51
N GLU A 2 -18.34 11.61 42.46
CA GLU A 2 -17.35 11.56 41.37
C GLU A 2 -16.56 10.27 41.50
N ARG A 3 -16.73 9.32 40.58
CA ARG A 3 -15.75 8.26 40.39
C ARG A 3 -14.49 8.92 39.81
N LYS A 4 -13.51 9.20 40.63
CA LYS A 4 -12.11 9.25 40.17
C LYS A 4 -11.75 7.82 39.75
N ASP A 5 -12.01 7.47 38.49
CA ASP A 5 -11.37 6.32 37.90
C ASP A 5 -9.89 6.66 37.78
N CYS A 6 -9.16 6.33 38.84
CA CYS A 6 -7.69 6.34 38.79
C CYS A 6 -7.30 5.33 37.70
N LEU A 7 -6.81 5.79 36.57
CA LEU A 7 -6.26 4.93 35.53
C LEU A 7 -5.20 4.03 36.19
N ILE A 8 -5.54 2.76 36.37
CA ILE A 8 -4.64 1.80 37.00
C ILE A 8 -3.60 1.42 35.95
N MET A 9 -2.38 1.92 36.13
CA MET A 9 -1.24 1.58 35.29
C MET A 9 -0.69 0.20 35.70
N ARG A 10 -0.55 -0.71 34.74
CA ARG A 10 -0.06 -2.09 34.92
C ARG A 10 1.37 -2.18 34.40
N ASN A 11 2.37 -2.09 35.26
CA ASN A 11 3.76 -2.24 34.86
C ASN A 11 4.03 -3.73 34.55
N VAL A 12 4.50 -4.06 33.34
CA VAL A 12 4.76 -5.45 32.93
C VAL A 12 5.76 -6.16 33.85
N LYS A 13 6.67 -5.41 34.50
CA LYS A 13 7.64 -5.96 35.47
C LYS A 13 6.97 -6.47 36.72
N ASP A 14 5.85 -5.88 37.16
CA ASP A 14 5.08 -6.34 38.30
C ASP A 14 4.40 -7.69 38.03
N PHE A 15 4.25 -8.04 36.73
CA PHE A 15 3.74 -9.32 36.26
C PHE A 15 4.83 -10.33 35.94
N GLY A 16 6.10 -9.98 36.22
CA GLY A 16 7.26 -10.84 36.06
C GLY A 16 8.01 -10.71 34.73
N ALA A 17 7.78 -9.64 33.96
CA ALA A 17 8.60 -9.38 32.80
C ALA A 17 10.00 -8.94 33.19
N VAL A 18 11.02 -9.50 32.54
CA VAL A 18 12.43 -9.22 32.82
C VAL A 18 12.95 -8.06 31.98
N GLY A 19 12.64 -8.05 30.68
CA GLY A 19 13.07 -6.99 29.77
C GLY A 19 14.57 -6.99 29.47
N ASP A 20 15.21 -8.15 29.44
CA ASP A 20 16.64 -8.33 29.18
C ASP A 20 16.98 -8.71 27.73
N GLY A 21 15.95 -8.82 26.87
CA GLY A 21 16.07 -9.23 25.46
C GLY A 21 16.37 -10.71 25.23
N LYS A 22 16.41 -11.52 26.28
CA LYS A 22 16.75 -12.96 26.23
C LYS A 22 15.63 -13.83 26.80
N THR A 23 15.17 -13.47 28.00
CA THR A 23 14.08 -14.17 28.69
C THR A 23 12.76 -13.91 27.94
N SER A 24 11.94 -14.95 27.78
CA SER A 24 10.59 -14.79 27.22
C SER A 24 9.69 -14.04 28.19
N ASP A 25 9.21 -12.88 27.78
CA ASP A 25 8.29 -12.05 28.55
C ASP A 25 6.82 -12.23 28.12
N THR A 26 6.53 -13.08 27.13
CA THR A 26 5.19 -13.28 26.54
C THR A 26 4.10 -13.44 27.59
N ARG A 27 4.30 -14.36 28.54
CA ARG A 27 3.28 -14.65 29.56
C ARG A 27 3.11 -13.52 30.57
N ALA A 28 4.20 -12.83 30.91
CA ALA A 28 4.16 -11.71 31.85
C ALA A 28 3.41 -10.52 31.22
N ILE A 29 3.73 -10.19 29.98
CA ILE A 29 3.05 -9.15 29.20
C ILE A 29 1.55 -9.50 29.07
N GLN A 30 1.22 -10.74 28.70
CA GLN A 30 -0.18 -11.15 28.53
C GLN A 30 -0.97 -11.03 29.84
N ARG A 31 -0.38 -11.39 31.01
CA ARG A 31 -1.05 -11.19 32.30
C ARG A 31 -1.30 -9.71 32.60
N ALA A 32 -0.37 -8.84 32.29
CA ALA A 32 -0.58 -7.39 32.47
C ALA A 32 -1.74 -6.88 31.58
N ILE A 33 -1.81 -7.33 30.32
CA ILE A 33 -2.89 -7.00 29.39
C ILE A 33 -4.23 -7.56 29.90
N ASP A 34 -4.27 -8.82 30.35
CA ASP A 34 -5.49 -9.46 30.84
C ASP A 34 -6.02 -8.84 32.15
N ALA A 35 -5.16 -8.13 32.89
CA ALA A 35 -5.55 -7.31 34.04
C ALA A 35 -6.28 -6.01 33.65
N GLY A 36 -6.24 -5.64 32.36
CA GLY A 36 -6.96 -4.50 31.78
C GLY A 36 -6.34 -3.15 32.09
N GLY A 37 -6.78 -2.15 31.33
CA GLY A 37 -6.35 -0.76 31.49
C GLY A 37 -5.04 -0.42 30.77
N GLU A 38 -4.25 0.47 31.36
CA GLU A 38 -3.00 0.97 30.79
C GLU A 38 -1.83 0.06 31.16
N VAL A 39 -1.15 -0.52 30.17
CA VAL A 39 -0.02 -1.43 30.35
C VAL A 39 1.28 -0.68 30.04
N LEU A 40 2.12 -0.51 31.05
CA LEU A 40 3.38 0.21 30.98
C LEU A 40 4.54 -0.75 30.73
N PHE A 41 5.37 -0.39 29.73
CA PHE A 41 6.65 -0.99 29.44
C PHE A 41 7.77 -0.02 29.83
N PRO A 42 8.40 -0.17 30.99
CA PRO A 42 9.58 0.62 31.35
C PRO A 42 10.77 0.36 30.40
N PRO A 43 11.84 1.16 30.47
CA PRO A 43 13.04 0.91 29.67
C PRO A 43 13.54 -0.54 29.80
N GLY A 44 13.78 -1.18 28.66
CA GLY A 44 14.19 -2.59 28.59
C GLY A 44 13.87 -3.20 27.23
N THR A 45 14.37 -4.39 26.98
CA THR A 45 14.10 -5.16 25.73
C THR A 45 13.29 -6.40 26.07
N TYR A 46 12.02 -6.40 25.69
CA TYR A 46 11.05 -7.46 26.01
C TYR A 46 10.90 -8.42 24.85
N LYS A 47 11.40 -9.66 25.01
CA LYS A 47 11.28 -10.71 23.99
C LYS A 47 9.93 -11.42 24.11
N SER A 48 9.17 -11.49 22.99
CA SER A 48 7.83 -12.06 23.03
C SER A 48 7.47 -12.83 21.75
N GLY A 49 6.61 -13.82 21.91
CA GLY A 49 5.75 -14.35 20.85
C GLY A 49 4.48 -13.50 20.72
N THR A 50 3.35 -14.10 20.36
CA THR A 50 2.08 -13.37 20.20
C THR A 50 1.54 -12.88 21.53
N ILE A 51 1.20 -11.59 21.57
CA ILE A 51 0.39 -10.97 22.63
C ILE A 51 -0.98 -10.56 22.07
N TYR A 52 -2.04 -10.78 22.85
CA TYR A 52 -3.41 -10.49 22.44
C TYR A 52 -3.93 -9.30 23.22
N LEU A 53 -4.28 -8.22 22.53
CA LEU A 53 -4.94 -7.08 23.14
C LEU A 53 -6.37 -7.45 23.56
N ARG A 54 -6.88 -6.72 24.55
CA ARG A 54 -8.27 -6.78 25.02
C ARG A 54 -8.93 -5.42 24.79
N SER A 55 -10.24 -5.40 24.76
CA SER A 55 -10.95 -4.11 24.74
C SER A 55 -10.55 -3.25 25.94
N HIS A 56 -10.46 -1.94 25.71
CA HIS A 56 -10.08 -0.96 26.73
C HIS A 56 -8.66 -1.14 27.27
N THR A 57 -7.72 -1.55 26.38
CA THR A 57 -6.31 -1.75 26.72
C THR A 57 -5.41 -0.78 25.93
N SER A 58 -4.50 -0.14 26.64
CA SER A 58 -3.46 0.72 26.09
C SER A 58 -2.08 0.16 26.40
N LEU A 59 -1.24 -0.04 25.37
CA LEU A 59 0.17 -0.36 25.54
C LEU A 59 0.99 0.94 25.49
N ASN A 60 1.66 1.28 26.59
CA ASN A 60 2.52 2.44 26.70
C ASN A 60 3.98 2.04 26.87
N PHE A 61 4.80 2.36 25.90
CA PHE A 61 6.22 2.11 25.94
C PHE A 61 6.95 3.40 26.30
N GLU A 62 7.69 3.37 27.42
CA GLU A 62 8.58 4.48 27.81
C GLU A 62 9.77 4.58 26.83
N SER A 63 10.46 5.73 26.86
CA SER A 63 11.71 5.90 26.11
C SER A 63 12.72 4.84 26.51
N GLY A 64 13.29 4.13 25.53
CA GLY A 64 14.19 3.00 25.75
C GLY A 64 13.49 1.64 25.94
N ALA A 65 12.16 1.57 25.87
CA ALA A 65 11.45 0.31 25.84
C ALA A 65 11.36 -0.25 24.41
N THR A 66 11.68 -1.51 24.26
CA THR A 66 11.61 -2.23 22.97
C THR A 66 10.92 -3.58 23.15
N LEU A 67 9.92 -3.86 22.34
CA LEU A 67 9.33 -5.19 22.18
C LEU A 67 9.95 -5.87 20.99
N ILE A 68 10.56 -7.04 21.16
CA ILE A 68 11.19 -7.80 20.07
C ILE A 68 10.46 -9.12 19.82
N ALA A 69 10.29 -9.48 18.55
CA ALA A 69 9.80 -10.80 18.19
C ALA A 69 10.86 -11.86 18.52
N GLY A 70 10.48 -12.87 19.28
CA GLY A 70 11.32 -14.02 19.55
C GLY A 70 11.39 -15.00 18.37
N GLY A 71 12.10 -16.10 18.55
CA GLY A 71 12.25 -17.14 17.54
C GLY A 71 11.13 -18.18 17.56
N GLU A 72 11.43 -19.36 16.99
CA GLU A 72 10.48 -20.49 16.96
C GLU A 72 10.11 -21.04 18.35
N GLU A 73 10.97 -20.79 19.32
CA GLU A 73 10.80 -21.21 20.72
C GLU A 73 9.69 -20.45 21.46
N GLU A 74 9.24 -19.31 20.93
CA GLU A 74 8.21 -18.50 21.54
C GLU A 74 6.80 -19.05 21.29
N GLN A 75 5.87 -18.62 22.14
CA GLN A 75 4.46 -18.96 21.98
C GLN A 75 3.80 -18.05 20.96
N TRP A 76 3.56 -18.58 19.78
CA TRP A 76 2.88 -17.88 18.68
C TRP A 76 1.41 -18.30 18.59
N ASN A 77 0.57 -17.41 18.01
CA ASN A 77 -0.81 -17.77 17.68
C ASN A 77 -0.86 -18.94 16.68
N VAL A 78 -1.93 -19.71 16.76
CA VAL A 78 -2.25 -20.69 15.71
C VAL A 78 -2.80 -19.96 14.47
N PRO A 79 -2.54 -20.46 13.25
CA PRO A 79 -2.97 -19.78 12.02
C PRO A 79 -4.49 -19.61 11.90
N ASP A 80 -5.27 -20.50 12.47
CA ASP A 80 -6.75 -20.51 12.42
C ASP A 80 -7.44 -19.86 13.62
N PHE A 81 -6.74 -18.99 14.38
CA PHE A 81 -7.32 -18.32 15.55
C PHE A 81 -8.51 -17.41 15.21
N CYS A 82 -8.60 -16.94 13.97
CA CYS A 82 -9.78 -16.26 13.45
C CYS A 82 -9.94 -16.53 11.94
N PRO A 83 -11.17 -16.48 11.39
CA PRO A 83 -11.43 -16.78 9.98
C PRO A 83 -10.75 -15.82 8.99
N GLN A 84 -10.45 -14.60 9.44
CA GLN A 84 -9.83 -13.55 8.61
C GLN A 84 -8.32 -13.70 8.48
N ASN A 85 -7.69 -14.42 9.42
CA ASN A 85 -6.25 -14.71 9.30
C ASN A 85 -6.01 -15.67 8.12
N LYS A 86 -5.12 -15.30 7.24
CA LYS A 86 -4.80 -16.10 6.04
C LYS A 86 -3.30 -16.37 5.98
N THR A 87 -2.98 -17.63 5.77
CA THR A 87 -1.65 -18.04 5.35
C THR A 87 -1.51 -17.93 3.84
N SER A 88 -0.31 -17.82 3.34
CA SER A 88 -0.01 -17.77 1.93
C SER A 88 1.22 -18.64 1.62
N ASP A 89 1.02 -19.72 0.88
CA ASP A 89 2.12 -20.57 0.43
C ASP A 89 3.01 -19.85 -0.60
N ILE A 90 2.41 -18.99 -1.41
CA ILE A 90 3.13 -18.21 -2.43
C ILE A 90 4.06 -17.20 -1.76
N GLU A 91 3.57 -16.47 -0.78
CA GLU A 91 4.35 -15.48 -0.02
C GLU A 91 5.07 -16.11 1.18
N LYS A 92 4.88 -17.40 1.43
CA LYS A 92 5.41 -18.15 2.57
C LYS A 92 5.05 -17.52 3.92
N ASN A 93 3.84 -16.94 4.01
CA ASN A 93 3.31 -16.37 5.23
C ASN A 93 2.62 -17.44 6.07
N ASN A 94 3.06 -17.62 7.31
CA ASN A 94 2.56 -18.63 8.24
C ASN A 94 1.42 -18.16 9.15
N GLY A 95 0.98 -16.91 9.05
CA GLY A 95 -0.14 -16.35 9.82
C GLY A 95 0.12 -16.13 11.30
N ARG A 96 1.38 -16.06 11.75
CA ARG A 96 1.77 -15.75 13.14
C ARG A 96 2.02 -14.24 13.28
N HIS A 97 1.51 -13.62 14.31
CA HIS A 97 1.60 -12.17 14.54
C HIS A 97 2.23 -11.87 15.90
N LEU A 98 2.92 -10.74 16.00
CA LEU A 98 3.49 -10.32 17.28
C LEU A 98 2.41 -9.70 18.20
N ILE A 99 1.60 -8.79 17.66
CA ILE A 99 0.48 -8.17 18.38
C ILE A 99 -0.81 -8.42 17.63
N VAL A 100 -1.79 -8.96 18.34
CA VAL A 100 -3.13 -9.28 17.81
C VAL A 100 -4.20 -8.51 18.55
N ALA A 101 -5.07 -7.84 17.84
CA ALA A 101 -6.34 -7.33 18.32
C ALA A 101 -7.47 -7.87 17.43
N TYR A 102 -8.36 -8.67 17.98
CA TYR A 102 -9.48 -9.25 17.23
C TYR A 102 -10.80 -8.91 17.90
N LYS A 103 -11.65 -8.16 17.20
CA LYS A 103 -12.95 -7.67 17.68
C LYS A 103 -12.85 -6.89 19.02
N CYS A 104 -11.78 -6.10 19.15
CA CYS A 104 -11.55 -5.27 20.31
C CYS A 104 -12.07 -3.86 20.10
N GLU A 105 -12.46 -3.19 21.19
CA GLU A 105 -12.87 -1.79 21.21
C GLU A 105 -11.94 -1.00 22.13
N ASP A 106 -11.63 0.27 21.71
CA ASP A 106 -10.81 1.22 22.48
C ASP A 106 -9.44 0.63 22.85
N VAL A 107 -8.64 0.38 21.81
CA VAL A 107 -7.28 -0.15 21.94
C VAL A 107 -6.26 0.83 21.45
N SER A 108 -5.13 0.93 22.15
CA SER A 108 -4.06 1.81 21.72
C SER A 108 -2.65 1.24 21.94
N ILE A 109 -1.73 1.70 21.10
CA ILE A 109 -0.28 1.47 21.22
C ILE A 109 0.40 2.82 21.12
N ARG A 110 1.31 3.12 22.04
CA ARG A 110 2.05 4.37 22.07
C ARG A 110 3.49 4.20 22.50
N GLY A 111 4.38 4.89 21.80
CA GLY A 111 5.81 5.03 22.15
C GLY A 111 6.66 3.80 21.84
N GLY A 112 7.94 3.89 22.19
CA GLY A 112 8.91 2.82 22.10
C GLY A 112 9.18 2.26 20.71
N ILE A 113 9.76 1.06 20.69
CA ILE A 113 10.13 0.33 19.47
C ILE A 113 9.46 -1.04 19.48
N ILE A 114 8.87 -1.44 18.36
CA ILE A 114 8.38 -2.79 18.11
C ILE A 114 9.19 -3.35 16.95
N ASP A 115 9.97 -4.40 17.18
CA ASP A 115 10.93 -4.96 16.26
C ASP A 115 10.54 -6.39 15.88
N GLY A 116 10.26 -6.61 14.60
CA GLY A 116 9.82 -7.91 14.06
C GLY A 116 10.94 -8.93 13.93
N CYS A 117 12.21 -8.53 14.12
CA CYS A 117 13.38 -9.40 14.14
C CYS A 117 13.40 -10.43 12.99
N PHE A 118 13.16 -10.00 11.73
CA PHE A 118 13.10 -10.91 10.57
C PHE A 118 14.31 -11.85 10.48
N THR A 119 15.46 -11.45 11.04
CA THR A 119 16.68 -12.25 11.07
C THR A 119 16.51 -13.59 11.78
N ASN A 120 15.54 -13.74 12.68
CA ASN A 120 15.21 -15.03 13.30
C ASN A 120 14.73 -16.08 12.29
N TRP A 121 14.27 -15.62 11.12
CA TRP A 121 13.71 -16.42 10.05
C TRP A 121 14.62 -16.47 8.82
N LEU A 122 15.79 -15.80 8.87
CA LEU A 122 16.71 -15.73 7.75
C LEU A 122 17.27 -17.13 7.44
N LYS A 123 17.10 -17.55 6.19
CA LYS A 123 17.66 -18.78 5.66
C LYS A 123 19.02 -18.52 5.02
N GLU A 124 19.05 -17.59 4.08
CA GLU A 124 20.22 -17.23 3.29
C GLU A 124 20.04 -15.89 2.61
N ILE A 125 21.10 -15.33 2.07
CA ILE A 125 21.06 -14.17 1.17
C ILE A 125 21.12 -14.72 -0.26
N ASN A 126 20.18 -14.31 -1.11
CA ASN A 126 20.19 -14.72 -2.51
C ASN A 126 21.44 -14.16 -3.21
N PRO A 127 22.33 -15.01 -3.73
CA PRO A 127 23.58 -14.55 -4.33
C PRO A 127 23.39 -13.75 -5.62
N ASP A 128 22.27 -13.94 -6.33
CA ASP A 128 22.03 -13.32 -7.63
C ASP A 128 21.56 -11.88 -7.52
N ASN A 129 20.85 -11.53 -6.45
CA ASN A 129 20.20 -10.23 -6.31
C ASN A 129 20.34 -9.59 -4.92
N GLY A 130 20.94 -10.27 -3.95
CA GLY A 130 21.16 -9.75 -2.59
C GLY A 130 19.95 -9.74 -1.67
N PHE A 131 18.77 -10.22 -2.10
CA PHE A 131 17.59 -10.31 -1.25
C PHE A 131 17.75 -11.32 -0.12
N PHE A 132 17.13 -11.03 1.01
CA PHE A 132 17.04 -11.98 2.12
C PHE A 132 15.98 -13.04 1.83
N MET A 133 16.41 -14.29 1.80
CA MET A 133 15.53 -15.44 1.69
C MET A 133 15.17 -15.93 3.09
N LEU A 134 13.91 -15.78 3.47
CA LEU A 134 13.40 -16.25 4.75
C LEU A 134 12.93 -17.71 4.63
N LYS A 135 13.07 -18.50 5.70
CA LYS A 135 12.47 -19.85 5.78
C LYS A 135 10.97 -19.77 5.56
N TYR A 136 10.34 -18.84 6.25
CA TYR A 136 8.97 -18.37 6.10
C TYR A 136 8.89 -16.94 6.65
N ARG A 137 7.83 -16.24 6.33
CA ARG A 137 7.47 -14.96 6.96
C ARG A 137 6.49 -15.23 8.09
N ASN A 138 6.63 -14.55 9.21
CA ASN A 138 5.52 -14.42 10.13
C ASN A 138 4.39 -13.67 9.45
N GLY A 139 3.20 -13.66 10.05
CA GLY A 139 2.12 -12.81 9.61
C GLY A 139 2.45 -11.32 9.83
N GLN A 140 1.46 -10.48 9.62
CA GLN A 140 1.58 -9.05 9.88
C GLN A 140 2.06 -8.82 11.31
N MET A 141 3.02 -7.91 11.51
CA MET A 141 3.60 -7.68 12.84
C MET A 141 2.55 -7.18 13.81
N LEU A 142 1.75 -6.17 13.41
CA LEU A 142 0.52 -5.75 14.09
C LEU A 142 -0.69 -6.21 13.27
N PHE A 143 -1.54 -7.02 13.85
CA PHE A 143 -2.77 -7.53 13.24
C PHE A 143 -4.00 -7.07 14.01
N PHE A 144 -4.72 -6.11 13.46
CA PHE A 144 -5.98 -5.61 14.00
C PHE A 144 -7.12 -6.04 13.07
N CYS A 145 -8.09 -6.79 13.57
CA CYS A 145 -9.20 -7.25 12.76
C CYS A 145 -10.55 -6.97 13.43
N GLU A 146 -11.45 -6.31 12.69
CA GLU A 146 -12.79 -5.92 13.15
C GLU A 146 -12.80 -5.15 14.48
N CYS A 147 -11.75 -4.32 14.69
CA CYS A 147 -11.61 -3.49 15.88
C CYS A 147 -12.24 -2.11 15.70
N ARG A 148 -12.56 -1.45 16.80
CA ARG A 148 -13.14 -0.10 16.84
C ARG A 148 -12.37 0.78 17.81
N ASP A 149 -12.24 2.09 17.47
CA ASP A 149 -11.48 3.08 18.26
C ASP A 149 -10.02 2.66 18.48
N VAL A 150 -9.32 2.46 17.36
CA VAL A 150 -7.91 2.05 17.35
C VAL A 150 -7.00 3.27 17.27
N ARG A 151 -6.00 3.37 18.14
CA ARG A 151 -5.00 4.44 18.13
C ARG A 151 -3.59 3.86 18.18
N ILE A 152 -2.75 4.19 17.20
CA ILE A 152 -1.33 3.78 17.15
C ILE A 152 -0.50 5.05 16.97
N ARG A 153 0.35 5.40 17.94
CA ARG A 153 1.01 6.71 17.96
C ARG A 153 2.45 6.67 18.45
N ASP A 154 3.27 7.55 17.87
CA ASP A 154 4.60 7.92 18.38
C ASP A 154 5.52 6.72 18.60
N CYS A 155 5.40 5.65 17.81
CA CYS A 155 6.20 4.45 17.95
C CYS A 155 6.97 4.11 16.67
N THR A 156 8.06 3.37 16.82
CA THR A 156 8.85 2.81 15.72
C THR A 156 8.48 1.36 15.50
N LEU A 157 8.07 1.02 14.28
CA LEU A 157 7.89 -0.37 13.84
C LEU A 157 9.04 -0.70 12.89
N ARG A 158 9.77 -1.78 13.13
CA ARG A 158 10.91 -2.10 12.27
C ARG A 158 11.15 -3.59 12.10
N ASN A 159 11.91 -3.92 11.08
CA ASN A 159 12.42 -5.27 10.81
C ASN A 159 11.32 -6.34 10.74
N GLY A 160 10.16 -6.01 10.21
CA GLY A 160 9.11 -6.98 9.92
C GLY A 160 9.58 -8.01 8.89
N SER A 161 9.19 -9.26 9.07
CA SER A 161 9.41 -10.32 8.07
C SER A 161 8.30 -10.35 7.01
N TYR A 162 7.21 -9.62 7.26
CA TYR A 162 6.03 -9.40 6.44
C TYR A 162 5.47 -8.02 6.78
N TRP A 163 4.25 -7.66 6.40
CA TRP A 163 3.66 -6.33 6.62
C TRP A 163 3.77 -5.87 8.08
N HIS A 164 4.05 -4.57 8.28
CA HIS A 164 4.26 -4.04 9.63
C HIS A 164 2.95 -3.77 10.36
N CYS A 165 2.02 -3.05 9.75
CA CYS A 165 0.80 -2.60 10.44
C CYS A 165 -0.44 -2.88 9.56
N PHE A 166 -1.18 -3.92 9.89
CA PHE A 166 -2.36 -4.34 9.14
C PHE A 166 -3.63 -4.19 9.97
N LEU A 167 -4.55 -3.39 9.44
CA LEU A 167 -5.89 -3.20 10.00
C LEU A 167 -6.92 -3.71 8.98
N HIS A 168 -7.78 -4.64 9.40
CA HIS A 168 -8.75 -5.28 8.53
C HIS A 168 -10.16 -5.16 9.09
N GLY A 169 -11.05 -4.47 8.36
CA GLY A 169 -12.42 -4.24 8.81
C GLY A 169 -12.55 -3.37 10.07
N CYS A 170 -11.56 -2.54 10.37
CA CYS A 170 -11.56 -1.69 11.56
C CYS A 170 -12.25 -0.34 11.32
N GLU A 171 -12.74 0.28 12.40
CA GLU A 171 -13.41 1.58 12.35
C GLU A 171 -12.87 2.56 13.39
N ARG A 172 -12.92 3.86 13.06
CA ARG A 172 -12.43 4.98 13.89
C ARG A 172 -10.99 4.78 14.32
N ILE A 173 -10.11 4.91 13.32
CA ILE A 173 -8.69 4.63 13.41
C ILE A 173 -7.92 5.95 13.42
N THR A 174 -6.95 6.06 14.31
CA THR A 174 -5.95 7.14 14.28
C THR A 174 -4.55 6.54 14.32
N ILE A 175 -3.77 6.78 13.28
CA ILE A 175 -2.36 6.42 13.20
C ILE A 175 -1.56 7.70 13.03
N SER A 176 -0.61 8.00 13.93
CA SER A 176 0.16 9.24 13.82
C SER A 176 1.55 9.14 14.43
N GLY A 177 2.50 9.88 13.84
CA GLY A 177 3.87 9.95 14.36
C GLY A 177 4.62 8.61 14.32
N LEU A 178 4.26 7.71 13.41
CA LEU A 178 4.97 6.45 13.26
C LEU A 178 6.23 6.62 12.43
N HIS A 179 7.29 5.92 12.83
CA HIS A 179 8.44 5.65 12.00
C HIS A 179 8.44 4.14 11.69
N ILE A 180 8.21 3.79 10.42
CA ILE A 180 8.23 2.40 9.97
C ILE A 180 9.45 2.19 9.10
N TYR A 181 10.28 1.20 9.45
CA TYR A 181 11.48 0.87 8.72
C TYR A 181 11.55 -0.63 8.42
N GLY A 182 11.50 -0.97 7.14
CA GLY A 182 11.73 -2.32 6.63
C GLY A 182 13.07 -2.41 5.90
N ASP A 183 13.85 -3.48 6.12
CA ASP A 183 15.04 -3.69 5.30
C ASP A 183 14.61 -3.88 3.83
N PRO A 184 15.12 -3.08 2.88
CA PRO A 184 14.68 -3.11 1.48
C PRO A 184 14.98 -4.45 0.76
N ARG A 185 15.71 -5.35 1.39
CA ARG A 185 16.00 -6.70 0.90
C ARG A 185 15.04 -7.77 1.41
N VAL A 186 14.12 -7.41 2.31
CA VAL A 186 13.05 -8.30 2.80
C VAL A 186 11.79 -8.01 2.01
N LEU A 187 11.44 -8.86 1.04
CA LEU A 187 10.23 -8.69 0.23
C LEU A 187 8.94 -8.82 1.04
N CYS A 188 7.87 -8.18 0.57
CA CYS A 188 6.52 -8.21 1.16
C CYS A 188 6.48 -7.63 2.59
N ASN A 189 7.21 -6.57 2.88
CA ASN A 189 7.12 -5.92 4.19
C ASN A 189 6.52 -4.52 4.08
N ASP A 190 5.24 -4.47 3.77
CA ASP A 190 4.47 -3.25 3.64
C ASP A 190 4.47 -2.41 4.93
N GLY A 191 4.23 -1.12 4.80
CA GLY A 191 4.19 -0.19 5.93
C GLY A 191 2.87 -0.25 6.68
N ILE A 192 1.84 0.41 6.14
CA ILE A 192 0.50 0.47 6.74
C ILE A 192 -0.53 -0.01 5.71
N ASP A 193 -1.29 -1.02 6.08
CA ASP A 193 -2.36 -1.59 5.29
C ASP A 193 -3.72 -1.33 5.95
N LEU A 194 -4.62 -0.65 5.24
CA LEU A 194 -5.99 -0.35 5.69
C LEU A 194 -6.99 -1.08 4.80
N ASP A 195 -7.31 -2.32 5.13
CA ASP A 195 -8.20 -3.16 4.34
C ASP A 195 -9.63 -3.15 4.87
N CYS A 196 -10.59 -2.71 4.06
CA CYS A 196 -12.02 -2.57 4.44
C CYS A 196 -12.24 -1.74 5.71
N CYS A 197 -11.37 -0.77 5.96
CA CYS A 197 -11.42 0.12 7.11
C CYS A 197 -12.25 1.37 6.81
N ARG A 198 -12.81 1.98 7.86
CA ARG A 198 -13.61 3.20 7.75
C ARG A 198 -13.25 4.22 8.83
N PHE A 199 -13.38 5.51 8.48
CA PHE A 199 -13.09 6.62 9.39
C PHE A 199 -11.67 6.53 9.95
N ALA A 200 -10.66 6.53 9.05
CA ALA A 200 -9.27 6.42 9.42
C ALA A 200 -8.47 7.67 9.07
N THR A 201 -7.58 8.06 9.97
CA THR A 201 -6.58 9.10 9.74
C THR A 201 -5.18 8.52 9.91
N VAL A 202 -4.29 8.77 8.93
CA VAL A 202 -2.86 8.49 9.01
C VAL A 202 -2.12 9.81 8.82
N SER A 203 -1.32 10.23 9.80
CA SER A 203 -0.64 11.52 9.71
C SER A 203 0.75 11.53 10.34
N ASP A 204 1.60 12.45 9.85
CA ASP A 204 2.89 12.76 10.46
C ASP A 204 3.82 11.54 10.60
N CYS A 205 3.76 10.63 9.61
CA CYS A 205 4.52 9.38 9.61
C CYS A 205 5.70 9.44 8.62
N ILE A 206 6.77 8.71 8.96
CA ILE A 206 7.88 8.38 8.06
C ILE A 206 7.82 6.88 7.81
N ILE A 207 7.60 6.46 6.56
CA ILE A 207 7.33 5.06 6.22
C ILE A 207 8.28 4.61 5.13
N GLU A 208 9.20 3.73 5.50
CA GLU A 208 10.32 3.26 4.69
C GLU A 208 10.34 1.70 4.61
N PRO A 209 9.36 1.08 3.97
CA PRO A 209 9.31 -0.37 3.81
C PRO A 209 10.10 -0.82 2.57
N SER A 210 10.12 -2.12 2.28
CA SER A 210 10.60 -2.65 1.01
C SER A 210 9.50 -2.83 -0.03
N ASP A 211 8.26 -2.95 0.41
CA ASP A 211 7.08 -3.12 -0.44
C ASP A 211 6.20 -1.86 -0.39
N ASP A 212 4.89 -1.94 -0.36
CA ASP A 212 4.00 -0.78 -0.37
C ASP A 212 4.10 0.04 0.93
N ALA A 213 4.27 1.37 0.84
CA ALA A 213 4.36 2.17 2.07
C ALA A 213 2.97 2.39 2.69
N ILE A 214 1.97 2.73 1.88
CA ILE A 214 0.55 2.75 2.26
C ILE A 214 -0.22 1.88 1.29
N ALA A 215 -0.89 0.84 1.78
CA ALA A 215 -1.75 -0.02 0.99
C ALA A 215 -3.21 0.01 1.44
N ILE A 216 -4.13 0.04 0.47
CA ILE A 216 -5.58 -0.02 0.68
C ILE A 216 -6.15 -1.10 -0.24
N PRO A 217 -6.11 -2.39 0.17
CA PRO A 217 -6.47 -3.50 -0.70
C PRO A 217 -7.95 -3.57 -1.08
N GLY A 218 -8.88 -3.27 -0.18
CA GLY A 218 -10.32 -3.40 -0.42
C GLY A 218 -10.79 -4.83 -0.57
N ASN A 219 -10.28 -5.78 0.24
CA ASN A 219 -10.56 -7.21 0.13
C ASN A 219 -11.66 -7.69 1.08
N SER A 220 -12.92 -7.38 0.77
CA SER A 220 -14.09 -7.72 1.59
C SER A 220 -14.31 -9.23 1.79
N LYS A 221 -13.88 -10.07 0.85
CA LYS A 221 -14.06 -11.54 0.97
C LYS A 221 -13.40 -12.12 2.22
N ARG A 222 -12.31 -11.52 2.66
CA ARG A 222 -11.63 -11.95 3.89
C ARG A 222 -12.50 -11.76 5.13
N LEU A 223 -13.41 -10.77 5.11
CA LEU A 223 -14.37 -10.53 6.18
C LEU A 223 -15.68 -11.33 6.05
N GLY A 224 -15.84 -12.08 4.95
CA GLY A 224 -17.09 -12.76 4.65
C GLY A 224 -18.18 -11.84 4.10
N ASP A 225 -17.88 -10.55 3.90
CA ASP A 225 -18.78 -9.53 3.39
C ASP A 225 -18.18 -8.90 2.12
N THR A 226 -18.78 -9.16 0.96
CA THR A 226 -18.30 -8.68 -0.33
C THR A 226 -18.66 -7.22 -0.62
N LEU A 227 -19.43 -6.57 0.26
CA LEU A 227 -19.91 -5.20 0.08
C LEU A 227 -19.33 -4.20 1.09
N ARG A 228 -18.48 -4.64 2.04
CA ARG A 228 -17.88 -3.73 3.03
C ARG A 228 -16.86 -2.81 2.35
N PRO A 229 -17.14 -1.50 2.25
CA PRO A 229 -16.23 -0.56 1.61
C PRO A 229 -15.04 -0.18 2.52
N THR A 230 -13.95 0.24 1.87
CA THR A 230 -12.93 1.07 2.50
C THR A 230 -13.29 2.53 2.19
N GLU A 231 -13.58 3.32 3.20
CA GLU A 231 -14.09 4.68 2.98
C GLU A 231 -13.76 5.65 4.11
N TYR A 232 -13.79 6.95 3.79
CA TYR A 232 -13.48 8.03 4.74
C TYR A 232 -12.08 7.91 5.34
N ILE A 233 -11.09 7.72 4.45
CA ILE A 233 -9.69 7.60 4.81
C ILE A 233 -8.96 8.89 4.46
N THR A 234 -8.16 9.41 5.39
CA THR A 234 -7.21 10.49 5.10
C THR A 234 -5.79 10.07 5.42
N VAL A 235 -4.86 10.31 4.48
CA VAL A 235 -3.42 10.16 4.68
C VAL A 235 -2.77 11.50 4.41
N THR A 236 -2.10 12.10 5.38
CA THR A 236 -1.56 13.44 5.24
C THR A 236 -0.23 13.65 5.98
N ASN A 237 0.57 14.63 5.53
CA ASN A 237 1.83 15.03 6.15
C ASN A 237 2.82 13.86 6.34
N CYS A 238 2.90 12.94 5.39
CA CYS A 238 3.77 11.77 5.50
C CYS A 238 4.94 11.85 4.52
N ILE A 239 6.06 11.25 4.93
CA ILE A 239 7.21 10.97 4.08
C ILE A 239 7.19 9.47 3.78
N LEU A 240 7.10 9.11 2.50
CA LEU A 240 6.94 7.73 2.05
C LEU A 240 8.11 7.35 1.15
N SER A 241 8.71 6.19 1.38
CA SER A 241 9.67 5.65 0.43
C SER A 241 8.98 4.75 -0.58
N ALA A 242 9.26 4.98 -1.85
CA ALA A 242 8.96 4.07 -2.93
C ALA A 242 10.18 3.16 -3.15
N SER A 243 10.06 1.91 -2.77
CA SER A 243 11.15 0.94 -2.80
C SER A 243 10.96 -0.08 -3.93
N PHE A 244 10.69 -1.32 -3.60
CA PHE A 244 10.42 -2.36 -4.59
C PHE A 244 9.03 -2.20 -5.25
N ALA A 245 8.05 -1.70 -4.52
CA ALA A 245 6.68 -1.53 -4.97
C ALA A 245 6.26 -0.05 -4.96
N ASP A 246 5.18 0.30 -4.28
CA ASP A 246 4.50 1.57 -4.42
C ASP A 246 4.58 2.43 -3.14
N ALA A 247 4.68 3.74 -3.29
CA ALA A 247 4.51 4.62 -2.13
C ALA A 247 3.06 4.63 -1.65
N VAL A 248 2.10 4.66 -2.58
CA VAL A 248 0.67 4.52 -2.28
C VAL A 248 0.05 3.56 -3.27
N ARG A 249 -0.57 2.50 -2.77
CA ARG A 249 -1.26 1.52 -3.56
C ARG A 249 -2.70 1.33 -3.12
N LEU A 250 -3.65 1.40 -4.06
CA LEU A 250 -5.05 1.11 -3.85
C LEU A 250 -5.45 -0.07 -4.73
N GLY A 251 -6.22 -0.98 -4.12
CA GLY A 251 -6.79 -2.09 -4.85
C GLY A 251 -6.11 -3.41 -4.61
N VAL A 252 -6.35 -4.28 -5.52
CA VAL A 252 -6.24 -5.73 -5.59
C VAL A 252 -7.10 -6.45 -4.54
N GLY A 253 -8.37 -6.48 -4.86
CA GLY A 253 -9.38 -7.14 -4.02
C GLY A 253 -10.67 -7.35 -4.78
N ASN A 254 -11.78 -7.09 -4.11
CA ASN A 254 -13.11 -7.40 -4.66
C ASN A 254 -14.23 -6.58 -4.04
N GLY A 255 -13.88 -5.50 -3.34
CA GLY A 255 -14.81 -4.60 -2.66
C GLY A 255 -14.90 -3.24 -3.32
N LEU A 256 -15.04 -2.21 -2.50
CA LEU A 256 -15.18 -0.81 -2.90
C LEU A 256 -14.25 0.07 -2.07
N ILE A 257 -13.52 0.98 -2.74
CA ILE A 257 -12.71 2.02 -2.10
C ILE A 257 -13.27 3.36 -2.54
N ARG A 258 -13.63 4.24 -1.59
CA ARG A 258 -14.16 5.54 -1.91
C ARG A 258 -13.95 6.60 -0.81
N HIS A 259 -14.19 7.87 -1.17
CA HIS A 259 -14.11 9.01 -0.24
C HIS A 259 -12.79 9.07 0.52
N CYS A 260 -11.67 8.94 -0.21
CA CYS A 260 -10.33 8.94 0.35
C CYS A 260 -9.55 10.19 -0.09
N LEU A 261 -8.75 10.73 0.82
CA LEU A 261 -7.87 11.87 0.57
C LEU A 261 -6.43 11.54 0.94
N PHE A 262 -5.53 11.73 -0.01
CA PHE A 262 -4.08 11.63 0.18
C PHE A 262 -3.47 13.01 -0.07
N SER A 263 -2.90 13.65 0.93
CA SER A 263 -2.46 15.04 0.81
C SER A 263 -1.14 15.32 1.52
N ASN A 264 -0.42 16.35 1.05
CA ASN A 264 0.83 16.80 1.69
C ASN A 264 1.86 15.68 1.85
N LEU A 265 2.12 14.94 0.77
CA LEU A 265 3.05 13.81 0.80
C LEU A 265 4.38 14.17 0.14
N ILE A 266 5.46 13.71 0.75
CA ILE A 266 6.79 13.64 0.13
C ILE A 266 7.07 12.18 -0.16
N ILE A 267 7.28 11.85 -1.44
CA ILE A 267 7.58 10.50 -1.89
C ILE A 267 8.98 10.49 -2.48
N TYR A 268 9.83 9.59 -2.03
CA TYR A 268 11.17 9.44 -2.58
C TYR A 268 11.50 7.99 -2.88
N ARG A 269 12.39 7.77 -3.82
CA ARG A 269 12.87 6.43 -4.18
C ARG A 269 14.02 6.03 -3.26
N SER A 270 13.91 4.88 -2.62
CA SER A 270 14.95 4.36 -1.71
C SER A 270 16.23 3.91 -2.40
N GLY A 271 16.26 3.88 -3.73
CA GLY A 271 17.40 3.39 -4.51
C GLY A 271 17.44 1.85 -4.66
N PHE A 272 16.47 1.14 -4.09
CA PHE A 272 16.33 -0.31 -4.20
C PHE A 272 14.98 -0.64 -4.85
N GLY A 273 14.99 -1.35 -5.99
CA GLY A 273 13.77 -1.69 -6.72
C GLY A 273 13.28 -0.64 -7.72
N ILE A 274 12.03 -0.76 -8.15
CA ILE A 274 11.43 0.05 -9.21
C ILE A 274 10.96 1.41 -8.69
N GLY A 275 10.45 1.49 -7.46
CA GLY A 275 10.03 2.73 -6.83
C GLY A 275 8.94 3.47 -7.58
N LYS A 276 7.69 2.99 -7.51
CA LYS A 276 6.53 3.64 -8.14
C LYS A 276 5.88 4.63 -7.15
N GLY A 277 5.20 5.63 -7.67
CA GLY A 277 4.53 6.65 -6.87
C GLY A 277 3.15 6.21 -6.39
N ILE A 278 2.14 6.38 -7.24
CA ILE A 278 0.73 6.09 -6.94
C ILE A 278 0.23 4.99 -7.89
N GLU A 279 -0.21 3.89 -7.31
CA GLU A 279 -0.81 2.78 -8.04
C GLU A 279 -2.28 2.59 -7.65
N LEU A 280 -3.18 2.57 -8.64
CA LEU A 280 -4.56 2.14 -8.54
C LEU A 280 -4.73 0.92 -9.45
N THR A 281 -4.67 -0.27 -8.89
CA THR A 281 -4.84 -1.51 -9.66
C THR A 281 -6.05 -2.28 -9.11
N SER A 282 -7.11 -2.41 -9.90
CA SER A 282 -8.34 -3.02 -9.43
C SER A 282 -8.18 -4.50 -9.13
N SER A 283 -7.49 -5.25 -9.99
CA SER A 283 -7.32 -6.69 -9.82
C SER A 283 -5.93 -7.17 -10.21
N TYR A 284 -5.45 -8.17 -9.47
CA TYR A 284 -4.43 -9.08 -9.94
C TYR A 284 -5.07 -10.39 -10.44
N SER A 285 -4.25 -11.39 -10.72
CA SER A 285 -4.74 -12.67 -11.18
C SER A 285 -5.65 -13.37 -10.15
N GLY A 286 -6.86 -13.72 -10.52
CA GLY A 286 -7.81 -14.50 -9.69
C GLY A 286 -8.91 -13.70 -8.99
N GLU A 287 -8.83 -12.37 -8.92
CA GLU A 287 -9.80 -11.54 -8.21
C GLU A 287 -10.85 -10.92 -9.14
N SER A 288 -12.00 -10.55 -8.58
CA SER A 288 -13.09 -9.93 -9.36
C SER A 288 -12.83 -8.45 -9.67
N GLY A 289 -11.92 -7.83 -8.97
CA GLY A 289 -11.60 -6.42 -9.06
C GLY A 289 -12.26 -5.57 -7.98
N VAL A 290 -11.58 -4.49 -7.61
CA VAL A 290 -12.03 -3.46 -6.67
C VAL A 290 -12.62 -2.30 -7.44
N ASP A 291 -13.81 -1.86 -7.06
CA ASP A 291 -14.37 -0.60 -7.50
C ASP A 291 -13.72 0.57 -6.75
N MET A 292 -13.35 1.63 -7.46
CA MET A 292 -12.72 2.82 -6.86
C MET A 292 -13.40 4.08 -7.34
N GLU A 293 -13.79 4.96 -6.40
CA GLU A 293 -14.43 6.23 -6.75
C GLU A 293 -14.18 7.33 -5.72
N ASP A 294 -14.29 8.57 -6.15
CA ASP A 294 -14.24 9.78 -5.30
C ASP A 294 -12.99 9.83 -4.42
N ILE A 295 -11.82 9.73 -5.05
CA ILE A 295 -10.52 9.74 -4.38
C ILE A 295 -9.70 10.93 -4.87
N THR A 296 -9.05 11.61 -3.94
CA THR A 296 -8.20 12.77 -4.26
C THR A 296 -6.78 12.56 -3.78
N PHE A 297 -5.83 12.90 -4.66
CA PHE A 297 -4.39 13.00 -4.36
C PHE A 297 -3.97 14.44 -4.60
N GLU A 298 -3.45 15.13 -3.56
CA GLU A 298 -3.11 16.53 -3.70
C GLU A 298 -1.86 16.97 -2.93
N ASN A 299 -1.20 18.01 -3.45
CA ASN A 299 0.01 18.59 -2.87
C ASN A 299 1.09 17.53 -2.58
N ILE A 300 1.51 16.85 -3.65
CA ILE A 300 2.48 15.75 -3.56
C ILE A 300 3.78 16.13 -4.29
N ARG A 301 4.90 15.87 -3.64
CA ARG A 301 6.24 15.90 -4.23
C ARG A 301 6.76 14.48 -4.34
N MET A 302 7.23 14.08 -5.54
CA MET A 302 7.72 12.72 -5.73
C MET A 302 9.01 12.66 -6.55
N ASP A 303 9.91 11.77 -6.19
CA ASP A 303 11.07 11.35 -6.97
C ASP A 303 10.98 9.83 -7.13
N VAL A 304 10.44 9.36 -8.24
CA VAL A 304 10.07 7.97 -8.47
C VAL A 304 10.37 7.54 -9.90
N THR A 305 10.38 6.24 -10.17
CA THR A 305 10.52 5.78 -11.56
C THR A 305 9.25 6.00 -12.35
N ARG A 306 8.08 5.63 -11.80
CA ARG A 306 6.77 5.78 -12.45
C ARG A 306 5.82 6.54 -11.55
N PRO A 307 5.39 7.76 -11.92
CA PRO A 307 4.48 8.57 -11.11
C PRO A 307 3.11 7.93 -10.88
N PHE A 308 2.47 7.49 -11.97
CA PHE A 308 1.10 6.98 -11.92
C PHE A 308 0.97 5.64 -12.66
N LYS A 309 0.30 4.70 -12.00
CA LYS A 309 -0.16 3.45 -12.60
C LYS A 309 -1.63 3.23 -12.23
N ILE A 310 -2.52 3.33 -13.21
CA ILE A 310 -3.97 3.22 -13.02
C ILE A 310 -4.49 2.15 -13.96
N CYS A 311 -4.88 0.99 -13.43
CA CYS A 311 -5.17 -0.19 -14.24
C CYS A 311 -6.36 -0.97 -13.70
N LEU A 312 -7.17 -1.54 -14.58
CA LEU A 312 -8.23 -2.49 -14.17
C LEU A 312 -7.67 -3.89 -13.88
N SER A 313 -6.58 -4.27 -14.53
CA SER A 313 -5.85 -5.50 -14.23
C SER A 313 -4.34 -5.29 -14.40
N THR A 314 -3.54 -6.32 -14.15
CA THR A 314 -2.11 -6.20 -14.42
C THR A 314 -1.86 -5.95 -15.91
N ALA A 315 -0.79 -5.27 -16.24
CA ALA A 315 -0.45 -4.99 -17.63
C ALA A 315 -0.25 -6.24 -18.46
N GLN A 316 0.34 -7.27 -17.88
CA GLN A 316 0.55 -8.53 -18.56
C GLN A 316 -0.79 -9.17 -18.99
N GLU A 317 -1.80 -9.13 -18.12
CA GLU A 317 -3.13 -9.60 -18.46
C GLU A 317 -3.78 -8.75 -19.54
N LEU A 318 -3.57 -7.43 -19.53
CA LEU A 318 -4.09 -6.56 -20.58
C LEU A 318 -3.40 -6.73 -21.92
N GLU A 319 -2.10 -7.03 -21.94
CA GLU A 319 -1.33 -7.28 -23.16
C GLU A 319 -1.61 -8.64 -23.79
N THR A 320 -1.85 -9.66 -22.97
CA THR A 320 -2.11 -11.05 -23.43
C THR A 320 -3.58 -11.34 -23.74
N GLY A 321 -4.46 -10.34 -23.65
CA GLY A 321 -5.91 -10.53 -23.78
C GLY A 321 -6.53 -11.23 -22.58
N GLY A 322 -5.89 -11.09 -21.42
CA GLY A 322 -6.30 -11.67 -20.15
C GLY A 322 -7.68 -11.22 -19.68
N ARG A 323 -8.01 -11.60 -18.46
CA ARG A 323 -9.37 -11.48 -17.90
C ARG A 323 -9.99 -10.11 -18.05
N ASP A 324 -11.22 -10.14 -18.48
CA ASP A 324 -12.06 -8.97 -18.64
C ASP A 324 -12.66 -8.59 -17.28
N ILE A 325 -12.02 -7.62 -16.61
CA ILE A 325 -12.43 -7.15 -15.28
C ILE A 325 -13.56 -6.14 -15.46
N LYS A 326 -14.69 -6.36 -14.81
CA LYS A 326 -15.88 -5.51 -14.89
C LYS A 326 -15.93 -4.37 -13.87
N SER A 327 -14.92 -4.22 -13.03
CA SER A 327 -14.84 -3.14 -12.05
C SER A 327 -14.62 -1.77 -12.69
N TYR A 328 -14.69 -0.73 -11.86
CA TYR A 328 -14.47 0.63 -12.32
C TYR A 328 -13.46 1.38 -11.43
N ILE A 329 -12.80 2.37 -12.06
CA ILE A 329 -12.01 3.42 -11.41
C ILE A 329 -12.53 4.74 -11.95
N ARG A 330 -13.20 5.53 -11.12
CA ARG A 330 -13.84 6.77 -11.59
C ARG A 330 -13.80 7.92 -10.59
N ASN A 331 -13.90 9.16 -11.09
CA ASN A 331 -13.88 10.38 -10.28
C ASN A 331 -12.66 10.46 -9.38
N ILE A 332 -11.46 10.30 -9.97
CA ILE A 332 -10.19 10.39 -9.25
C ILE A 332 -9.52 11.71 -9.62
N GLU A 333 -9.07 12.44 -8.62
CA GLU A 333 -8.40 13.72 -8.81
C GLU A 333 -6.94 13.69 -8.37
N PHE A 334 -6.05 14.21 -9.22
CA PHE A 334 -4.62 14.41 -8.96
C PHE A 334 -4.34 15.90 -9.09
N ARG A 335 -4.06 16.59 -7.99
CA ARG A 335 -3.90 18.04 -7.96
C ARG A 335 -2.56 18.49 -7.35
N HIS A 336 -1.96 19.53 -7.94
CA HIS A 336 -0.74 20.15 -7.41
C HIS A 336 0.40 19.16 -7.18
N ILE A 337 0.68 18.32 -8.18
CA ILE A 337 1.71 17.29 -8.10
C ILE A 337 2.96 17.73 -8.85
N ARG A 338 4.11 17.59 -8.21
CA ARG A 338 5.44 17.84 -8.80
C ARG A 338 6.28 16.58 -8.63
N GLY A 339 6.90 16.13 -9.72
CA GLY A 339 7.66 14.90 -9.62
C GLY A 339 8.78 14.75 -10.63
N LYS A 340 9.76 13.90 -10.27
CA LYS A 340 10.70 13.33 -11.21
C LYS A 340 10.21 11.95 -11.62
N ALA A 341 10.47 11.58 -12.88
CA ALA A 341 10.02 10.35 -13.49
C ALA A 341 11.08 9.76 -14.43
N GLU A 342 11.06 8.46 -14.60
CA GLU A 342 11.92 7.73 -15.56
C GLU A 342 11.11 6.90 -16.55
N LEU A 343 9.90 6.48 -16.18
CA LEU A 343 9.04 5.59 -16.97
C LEU A 343 7.68 6.22 -17.24
N THR A 344 7.05 5.79 -18.30
CA THR A 344 5.68 6.18 -18.69
C THR A 344 4.67 6.01 -17.56
N SER A 345 3.89 7.04 -17.28
CA SER A 345 2.68 6.93 -16.49
C SER A 345 1.57 6.24 -17.29
N VAL A 346 0.82 5.32 -16.70
CA VAL A 346 -0.14 4.51 -17.46
C VAL A 346 -1.56 4.57 -16.88
N VAL A 347 -2.54 4.61 -17.79
CA VAL A 347 -3.97 4.52 -17.51
C VAL A 347 -4.54 3.46 -18.46
N LEU A 348 -4.72 2.23 -17.96
CA LEU A 348 -5.05 1.08 -18.79
C LEU A 348 -6.35 0.42 -18.37
N GLY A 349 -7.41 0.78 -19.06
CA GLY A 349 -8.71 0.11 -19.00
C GLY A 349 -8.79 -1.11 -19.92
N ASN A 350 -9.94 -1.75 -19.89
CA ASN A 350 -10.35 -2.83 -20.78
C ASN A 350 -11.73 -2.55 -21.40
N GLN A 351 -12.31 -3.50 -22.13
CA GLN A 351 -13.59 -3.28 -22.80
C GLN A 351 -14.82 -3.47 -21.91
N SER A 352 -14.71 -4.19 -20.79
CA SER A 352 -15.85 -4.53 -19.92
C SER A 352 -15.91 -3.71 -18.65
N GLY A 353 -14.78 -3.20 -18.19
CA GLY A 353 -14.71 -2.31 -17.04
C GLY A 353 -14.64 -0.85 -17.44
N GLU A 354 -14.54 0.03 -16.47
CA GLU A 354 -14.56 1.47 -16.71
C GLU A 354 -13.40 2.17 -16.01
N ILE A 355 -12.63 2.97 -16.78
CA ILE A 355 -11.79 4.02 -16.20
C ILE A 355 -12.34 5.34 -16.74
N SER A 356 -12.87 6.21 -15.85
CA SER A 356 -13.47 7.46 -16.28
C SER A 356 -13.37 8.58 -15.25
N GLY A 357 -13.47 9.83 -15.74
CA GLY A 357 -13.51 11.00 -14.86
C GLY A 357 -12.21 11.23 -14.08
N LEU A 358 -11.05 10.88 -14.65
CA LEU A 358 -9.76 11.21 -14.05
C LEU A 358 -9.39 12.65 -14.37
N ARG A 359 -8.99 13.41 -13.35
CA ARG A 359 -8.56 14.80 -13.49
C ARG A 359 -7.15 14.98 -12.99
N PHE A 360 -6.27 15.48 -13.87
CA PHE A 360 -4.89 15.85 -13.55
C PHE A 360 -4.78 17.37 -13.64
N THR A 361 -4.77 18.06 -12.50
CA THR A 361 -4.78 19.52 -12.42
C THR A 361 -3.48 20.04 -11.81
N ASP A 362 -2.80 20.93 -12.53
CA ASP A 362 -1.51 21.50 -12.12
C ASP A 362 -0.48 20.39 -11.77
N VAL A 363 -0.21 19.54 -12.76
CA VAL A 363 0.77 18.46 -12.65
C VAL A 363 2.01 18.80 -13.46
N ARG A 364 3.19 18.78 -12.83
CA ARG A 364 4.48 18.97 -13.49
C ARG A 364 5.38 17.76 -13.23
N LEU A 365 5.87 17.15 -14.30
CA LEU A 365 6.77 16.00 -14.22
C LEU A 365 8.05 16.28 -15.02
N ASP A 366 9.19 16.04 -14.37
CA ASP A 366 10.54 16.14 -14.93
C ASP A 366 11.01 14.73 -15.30
N TYR A 367 11.11 14.42 -16.59
CA TYR A 367 11.50 13.10 -17.07
C TYR A 367 13.01 13.00 -17.28
N TYR A 368 13.64 12.10 -16.49
CA TYR A 368 15.07 11.76 -16.55
C TYR A 368 15.33 10.40 -17.17
N GLY A 369 14.29 9.63 -17.45
CA GLY A 369 14.39 8.28 -18.01
C GLY A 369 14.78 8.24 -19.47
N CYS A 370 14.84 7.05 -20.01
CA CYS A 370 15.33 6.79 -21.36
C CYS A 370 14.23 6.48 -22.39
N GLY A 371 12.96 6.76 -22.13
CA GLY A 371 11.87 6.41 -23.05
C GLY A 371 11.60 4.90 -23.05
N PRO A 372 11.31 4.31 -24.24
CA PRO A 372 11.03 2.87 -24.31
C PRO A 372 12.14 2.07 -23.66
N ALA A 373 11.82 1.40 -22.57
CA ALA A 373 12.74 0.50 -21.90
C ALA A 373 12.23 -0.93 -22.09
N PRO A 374 13.10 -1.87 -22.44
CA PRO A 374 12.78 -3.27 -22.24
C PRO A 374 12.50 -3.46 -20.75
N ASP A 375 11.65 -4.42 -20.46
CA ASP A 375 11.40 -4.89 -19.10
C ASP A 375 12.69 -4.94 -18.28
N LEU A 376 12.74 -4.20 -17.19
CA LEU A 376 13.94 -4.05 -16.36
C LEU A 376 14.47 -5.38 -15.79
N ASN A 377 13.74 -6.48 -15.93
CA ASN A 377 14.10 -7.80 -15.38
C ASN A 377 14.01 -8.94 -16.42
N GLY A 378 13.72 -8.68 -17.68
CA GLY A 378 13.57 -9.72 -18.71
C GLY A 378 12.45 -10.74 -18.44
N LYS A 379 11.65 -10.51 -17.38
CA LYS A 379 10.49 -11.30 -16.99
C LYS A 379 9.47 -10.34 -16.37
N ASN A 380 8.50 -9.95 -17.16
CA ASN A 380 7.47 -8.98 -16.87
C ASN A 380 6.55 -9.39 -15.71
N HIS A 381 7.04 -9.44 -14.47
CA HIS A 381 6.16 -9.77 -13.35
C HIS A 381 5.42 -8.55 -12.76
N TRP A 382 6.01 -7.36 -12.81
CA TRP A 382 5.46 -6.19 -12.13
C TRP A 382 5.65 -4.89 -12.92
N GLY A 383 6.53 -4.91 -13.91
CA GLY A 383 6.91 -3.76 -14.70
C GLY A 383 6.14 -3.76 -16.00
N MET A 384 5.24 -2.83 -16.14
CA MET A 384 4.79 -2.46 -17.45
C MET A 384 5.94 -1.82 -18.19
N GLY A 385 6.13 -2.19 -19.45
CA GLY A 385 7.06 -1.54 -20.32
C GLY A 385 6.89 -0.02 -20.29
N SER A 386 7.91 0.71 -20.62
CA SER A 386 7.83 2.13 -20.86
C SER A 386 7.69 2.36 -22.36
N THR A 387 6.78 3.25 -22.76
CA THR A 387 6.64 3.70 -24.13
C THR A 387 7.48 4.95 -24.38
N ALA A 388 7.44 5.47 -25.60
CA ALA A 388 8.08 6.74 -25.92
C ALA A 388 7.21 7.97 -25.53
N SER A 389 6.27 7.81 -24.60
CA SER A 389 5.34 8.85 -24.17
C SER A 389 5.34 9.01 -22.66
N ALA A 390 5.15 10.22 -22.15
CA ALA A 390 5.04 10.48 -20.72
C ALA A 390 3.80 9.79 -20.11
N PHE A 391 2.70 9.79 -20.87
CA PHE A 391 1.47 9.08 -20.53
C PHE A 391 1.04 8.09 -21.61
N GLN A 392 0.57 6.93 -21.20
CA GLN A 392 -0.12 5.96 -22.06
C GLN A 392 -1.53 5.74 -21.53
N LEU A 393 -2.54 5.99 -22.38
CA LEU A 393 -3.95 5.82 -22.03
C LEU A 393 -4.62 4.84 -22.99
N ARG A 394 -5.33 3.86 -22.44
CA ARG A 394 -6.08 2.86 -23.21
C ARG A 394 -7.43 2.61 -22.56
N HIS A 395 -8.51 2.61 -23.39
CA HIS A 395 -9.90 2.37 -22.94
C HIS A 395 -10.31 3.22 -21.73
N ALA A 396 -9.96 4.51 -21.75
CA ALA A 396 -10.25 5.47 -20.69
C ALA A 396 -11.12 6.61 -21.23
N LYS A 397 -12.11 7.09 -20.46
CA LYS A 397 -13.07 8.09 -20.90
C LYS A 397 -13.12 9.28 -19.97
N ASN A 398 -13.46 10.45 -20.52
CA ASN A 398 -13.58 11.68 -19.73
C ASN A 398 -12.33 11.96 -18.87
N ILE A 399 -11.16 11.91 -19.50
CA ILE A 399 -9.88 12.21 -18.85
C ILE A 399 -9.52 13.65 -19.13
N LEU A 400 -9.25 14.42 -18.09
CA LEU A 400 -8.86 15.83 -18.23
C LEU A 400 -7.44 16.03 -17.67
N PHE A 401 -6.59 16.61 -18.51
CA PHE A 401 -5.35 17.25 -18.08
C PHE A 401 -5.54 18.76 -18.16
N ASP A 402 -5.40 19.42 -17.02
CA ASP A 402 -5.46 20.89 -16.93
C ASP A 402 -4.18 21.42 -16.29
N HIS A 403 -3.44 22.31 -17.00
CA HIS A 403 -2.12 22.79 -16.61
C HIS A 403 -1.09 21.65 -16.43
N LEU A 404 -1.08 20.66 -17.34
CA LEU A 404 -0.02 19.65 -17.41
C LEU A 404 1.23 20.27 -18.03
N LYS A 405 2.39 20.05 -17.39
CA LYS A 405 3.70 20.40 -17.93
C LYS A 405 4.67 19.23 -17.80
N ILE A 406 5.26 18.83 -18.91
CA ILE A 406 6.32 17.82 -18.95
C ILE A 406 7.63 18.52 -19.31
N ASN A 407 8.65 18.33 -18.49
CA ASN A 407 10.01 18.79 -18.77
C ASN A 407 10.86 17.56 -19.15
N TRP A 408 11.49 17.63 -20.32
CA TRP A 408 12.35 16.56 -20.83
C TRP A 408 13.79 16.83 -20.41
N CYS A 409 14.21 16.30 -19.24
CA CYS A 409 15.50 16.63 -18.61
C CYS A 409 16.66 15.77 -19.12
N ALA A 410 16.40 14.53 -19.55
CA ALA A 410 17.42 13.66 -20.14
C ALA A 410 16.81 12.76 -21.23
N ASN A 411 17.68 12.30 -22.15
CA ASN A 411 17.31 11.40 -23.27
C ASN A 411 16.12 11.92 -24.10
N GLN A 412 16.08 13.22 -24.35
CA GLN A 412 14.94 13.90 -24.99
C GLN A 412 14.58 13.31 -26.37
N GLU A 413 15.54 12.78 -27.06
CA GLU A 413 15.37 12.17 -28.41
C GLU A 413 14.61 10.83 -28.35
N LYS A 414 14.56 10.19 -27.20
CA LYS A 414 13.85 8.90 -26.98
C LYS A 414 12.38 9.09 -26.61
N TRP A 415 12.02 10.28 -26.18
CA TRP A 415 10.65 10.65 -25.85
C TRP A 415 10.01 11.33 -27.06
N LEU A 416 8.88 10.83 -27.51
CA LEU A 416 8.23 11.29 -28.74
C LEU A 416 6.95 12.09 -28.48
N HIS A 417 6.23 11.84 -27.38
CA HIS A 417 4.95 12.47 -27.10
C HIS A 417 4.72 12.70 -25.61
N GLU A 418 3.93 13.70 -25.24
CA GLU A 418 3.37 13.83 -23.90
C GLU A 418 2.36 12.74 -23.60
N ALA A 419 1.54 12.34 -24.57
CA ALA A 419 0.57 11.28 -24.40
C ALA A 419 0.36 10.42 -25.66
N GLU A 420 0.21 9.12 -25.45
CA GLU A 420 -0.24 8.12 -26.41
C GLU A 420 -1.60 7.59 -26.00
N MET A 421 -2.60 7.69 -26.89
CA MET A 421 -3.98 7.37 -26.60
C MET A 421 -4.50 6.28 -27.54
N GLU A 422 -5.14 5.25 -26.98
CA GLU A 422 -5.84 4.21 -27.73
C GLU A 422 -7.27 4.04 -27.20
N ASP A 423 -8.27 4.19 -28.06
CA ASP A 423 -9.70 4.12 -27.69
C ASP A 423 -10.04 4.90 -26.41
N SER A 424 -9.48 6.12 -26.28
CA SER A 424 -9.62 6.95 -25.08
C SER A 424 -10.13 8.34 -25.43
N GLU A 425 -10.91 8.92 -24.50
CA GLU A 425 -11.42 10.28 -24.57
C GLU A 425 -10.64 11.16 -23.60
N VAL A 426 -9.76 12.02 -24.14
CA VAL A 426 -8.82 12.83 -23.36
C VAL A 426 -8.92 14.29 -23.80
N GLU A 427 -9.04 15.18 -22.84
CA GLU A 427 -9.01 16.62 -23.04
C GLU A 427 -7.74 17.23 -22.42
N PHE A 428 -7.09 18.14 -23.12
CA PHE A 428 -5.95 18.92 -22.64
C PHE A 428 -6.33 20.38 -22.59
N ARG A 429 -6.33 20.99 -21.40
CA ARG A 429 -6.58 22.42 -21.19
C ARG A 429 -5.34 23.08 -20.62
N ASN A 430 -5.00 24.26 -21.13
CA ASN A 430 -3.90 25.05 -20.58
C ASN A 430 -2.59 24.26 -20.40
N CYS A 431 -2.35 23.26 -21.24
CA CYS A 431 -1.19 22.38 -21.15
C CYS A 431 -0.06 22.87 -22.06
N GLU A 432 1.17 22.70 -21.60
CA GLU A 432 2.36 22.91 -22.42
C GLU A 432 2.77 21.55 -23.05
N LEU A 433 2.38 21.29 -24.30
CA LEU A 433 2.65 20.05 -25.03
C LEU A 433 3.72 20.30 -26.09
N GLU A 434 4.99 20.14 -25.71
CA GLU A 434 6.12 20.41 -26.58
C GLU A 434 6.24 19.37 -27.71
N LYS A 435 5.99 18.11 -27.42
CA LYS A 435 6.09 16.98 -28.35
C LYS A 435 4.75 16.50 -28.88
N GLY A 436 3.67 17.04 -28.37
CA GLY A 436 2.30 16.74 -28.77
C GLY A 436 1.81 15.36 -28.34
N THR A 437 0.66 14.99 -28.89
CA THR A 437 -0.01 13.73 -28.55
C THR A 437 -0.25 12.87 -29.78
N ILE A 438 -0.35 11.55 -29.60
CA ILE A 438 -0.66 10.62 -30.67
C ILE A 438 -1.87 9.76 -30.32
N GLY A 439 -2.86 9.73 -31.21
CA GLY A 439 -4.05 8.85 -31.09
C GLY A 439 -3.91 7.62 -31.99
N LYS A 440 -4.07 6.43 -31.42
CA LYS A 440 -4.18 5.17 -32.17
C LYS A 440 -5.62 4.65 -32.08
N LYS A 441 -6.27 4.42 -33.21
CA LYS A 441 -7.56 3.71 -33.27
C LYS A 441 -7.32 2.22 -33.30
N ASN A 442 -8.11 1.47 -32.55
CA ASN A 442 -8.05 0.01 -32.52
C ASN A 442 -8.19 -0.59 -33.94
N LYS A 443 -7.29 -1.51 -34.30
CA LYS A 443 -7.30 -2.15 -35.63
C LYS A 443 -8.63 -2.85 -35.93
N GLU A 444 -9.31 -3.37 -34.93
CA GLU A 444 -10.61 -4.04 -35.08
C GLU A 444 -11.74 -3.07 -35.47
N LYS A 445 -11.82 -1.89 -34.84
CA LYS A 445 -12.79 -0.85 -35.27
C LYS A 445 -12.51 -0.34 -36.68
N ARG A 446 -11.23 -0.21 -37.07
CA ARG A 446 -10.85 0.11 -38.45
C ARG A 446 -11.35 -0.92 -39.47
N ASN A 447 -11.30 -2.20 -39.13
CA ASN A 447 -11.80 -3.27 -40.01
C ASN A 447 -13.33 -3.27 -40.06
N ALA A 448 -14.02 -3.07 -38.93
CA ALA A 448 -15.47 -2.97 -38.88
C ALA A 448 -16.00 -1.73 -39.63
N GLU A 449 -15.35 -0.57 -39.51
CA GLU A 449 -15.70 0.63 -40.28
C GLU A 449 -15.41 0.46 -41.79
N LYS A 450 -14.32 -0.21 -42.15
CA LYS A 450 -14.02 -0.53 -43.58
C LYS A 450 -15.04 -1.52 -44.14
N THR A 451 -15.50 -2.49 -43.37
CA THR A 451 -16.54 -3.45 -43.79
C THR A 451 -17.90 -2.75 -43.94
N LYS A 452 -18.30 -1.87 -42.99
CA LYS A 452 -19.54 -1.06 -43.07
C LYS A 452 -19.51 -0.05 -44.25
N ARG A 453 -18.35 0.48 -44.62
CA ARG A 453 -18.21 1.36 -45.81
C ARG A 453 -18.28 0.58 -47.11
N LYS A 454 -17.83 -0.68 -47.14
CA LYS A 454 -17.96 -1.55 -48.32
C LYS A 454 -19.42 -2.04 -48.55
N THR A 455 -20.15 -2.33 -47.48
CA THR A 455 -21.56 -2.71 -47.55
C THR A 455 -22.53 -1.55 -47.85
N LYS A 456 -22.11 -0.30 -47.68
CA LYS A 456 -22.91 0.88 -48.12
C LYS A 456 -22.63 1.33 -49.54
N LYS A 457 -21.66 0.74 -50.24
CA LYS A 457 -21.32 1.02 -51.65
C LYS A 457 -21.64 -0.14 -52.60
N ALA A 458 -22.18 -1.20 -52.11
CA ALA A 458 -22.83 -2.29 -52.87
C ALA A 458 -24.35 -2.17 -52.66
#